data_9dbae39706e92282fe3a1270530af535
#
_entry.id   9dbae39706e92282fe3a1270530af535
#
_cell.length_a   1.000
_cell.length_b   1.000
_cell.length_c   1.000
_cell.angle_alpha   90.00
_cell.angle_beta   90.00
_cell.angle_gamma   90.00
#
_symmetry.space_group_name_H-M   'P 1'
#
loop_
_entity.id
_entity.type
_entity.pdbx_description
1 polymer ?
#
loop_
_entity_poly.entity_id
_entity_poly.type
_entity_poly.pdbx_seq_one_letter_code
_entity_poly.pdbx_strand_id
1 'polypeptide(L)'
;GEEIARGEILVDYLLALEPDDVEESVDGIETIEPAYGIPSKWIRPENRDKAEMYGYTVIEPLAVMLSHLSETIKRHSHELMSRQEVVRLVENLKKTAPELCEEAFPGVISYNLLQRVLTMLLREGISIKDLETIVETCFETISENGLPVKDVDQIVEKVRAALKRTITRMYCEDGNMKVVTIDAALERTMVNSLSRGENGMYLAL
;
A
#
# COMPACT_ATOMS: atom_id res chain seq x y z
N GLY A 1 22.51 -8.29 -1.77
CA GLY A 1 21.20 -7.67 -1.91
C GLY A 1 20.78 -7.65 -3.37
N GLU A 2 19.51 -7.68 -3.62
CA GLU A 2 18.93 -7.55 -4.96
C GLU A 2 18.52 -6.09 -5.18
N GLU A 3 18.75 -5.56 -6.41
CA GLU A 3 18.31 -4.22 -6.78
C GLU A 3 16.78 -4.23 -6.99
N ILE A 4 16.06 -3.40 -6.22
CA ILE A 4 14.59 -3.32 -6.28
C ILE A 4 14.15 -2.18 -7.19
N ALA A 5 14.86 -1.06 -7.18
CA ALA A 5 14.56 0.11 -8.00
C ALA A 5 15.84 0.89 -8.31
N ARG A 6 15.76 1.64 -9.40
CA ARG A 6 16.85 2.54 -9.86
C ARG A 6 16.23 3.86 -10.29
N GLY A 7 16.94 4.96 -10.03
CA GLY A 7 16.62 6.29 -10.52
C GLY A 7 17.89 7.07 -10.85
N GLU A 8 17.77 8.06 -11.70
CA GLU A 8 18.86 8.96 -12.06
C GLU A 8 18.58 10.37 -11.53
N ILE A 9 19.61 11.04 -11.05
CA ILE A 9 19.53 12.41 -10.53
C ILE A 9 20.62 13.24 -11.14
N LEU A 10 20.25 14.42 -11.66
CA LEU A 10 21.17 15.45 -12.12
C LEU A 10 21.21 16.57 -11.07
N VAL A 11 22.30 16.62 -10.29
CA VAL A 11 22.42 17.47 -9.10
C VAL A 11 22.34 18.96 -9.41
N ASP A 12 22.84 19.38 -10.59
CA ASP A 12 22.88 20.78 -11.01
C ASP A 12 21.65 21.20 -11.83
N TYR A 13 20.62 20.36 -11.88
CA TYR A 13 19.38 20.57 -12.62
C TYR A 13 18.17 20.54 -11.69
N LEU A 14 17.03 21.00 -12.20
CA LEU A 14 15.72 20.87 -11.59
C LEU A 14 14.89 19.90 -12.42
N LEU A 15 14.03 19.11 -11.81
CA LEU A 15 13.11 18.25 -12.54
C LEU A 15 11.81 19.02 -12.79
N ALA A 16 11.46 19.21 -14.05
CA ALA A 16 10.20 19.81 -14.49
C ALA A 16 9.26 18.69 -14.95
N LEU A 17 8.18 18.45 -14.16
CA LEU A 17 7.13 17.50 -14.50
C LEU A 17 6.22 18.09 -15.56
N GLU A 18 5.95 17.34 -16.62
CA GLU A 18 5.05 17.78 -17.69
C GLU A 18 3.60 17.77 -17.22
N PRO A 19 2.83 18.88 -17.47
CA PRO A 19 1.39 18.86 -17.27
C PRO A 19 0.71 17.98 -18.34
N ASP A 20 -0.54 17.57 -18.07
CA ASP A 20 -1.32 16.75 -19.00
C ASP A 20 -1.54 17.43 -20.37
N ASP A 21 -1.71 18.78 -20.36
CA ASP A 21 -1.89 19.59 -21.56
C ASP A 21 -0.68 20.53 -21.73
N VAL A 22 0.34 20.07 -22.45
CA VAL A 22 1.55 20.88 -22.76
C VAL A 22 1.31 21.69 -24.02
N GLU A 23 1.07 22.98 -23.89
CA GLU A 23 0.99 23.90 -25.03
C GLU A 23 2.39 24.38 -25.49
N GLU A 24 3.32 24.59 -24.56
CA GLU A 24 4.68 25.06 -24.82
C GLU A 24 5.71 24.21 -24.08
N SER A 25 6.80 23.89 -24.77
CA SER A 25 7.89 23.03 -24.24
C SER A 25 9.04 23.87 -23.70
N VAL A 26 9.59 23.47 -22.57
CA VAL A 26 10.83 24.01 -22.02
C VAL A 26 12.04 23.19 -22.51
N ASP A 27 13.17 23.85 -22.71
CA ASP A 27 14.43 23.18 -23.06
C ASP A 27 14.96 22.39 -21.86
N GLY A 28 15.28 21.13 -22.10
CA GLY A 28 15.80 20.23 -21.05
C GLY A 28 16.13 18.84 -21.56
N ILE A 29 16.66 18.01 -20.69
CA ILE A 29 16.97 16.61 -20.96
C ILE A 29 15.73 15.78 -20.62
N GLU A 30 15.14 15.15 -21.62
CA GLU A 30 13.96 14.30 -21.45
C GLU A 30 14.25 13.13 -20.50
N THR A 31 13.31 12.88 -19.60
CA THR A 31 13.39 11.82 -18.61
C THR A 31 11.99 11.42 -18.13
N ILE A 32 11.93 10.44 -17.26
CA ILE A 32 10.71 10.01 -16.58
C ILE A 32 10.93 10.15 -15.08
N GLU A 33 10.00 10.81 -14.37
CA GLU A 33 10.06 10.92 -12.93
C GLU A 33 9.96 9.51 -12.29
N PRO A 34 10.92 9.11 -11.45
CA PRO A 34 11.09 7.70 -11.10
C PRO A 34 10.08 7.15 -10.09
N ALA A 35 9.35 8.00 -9.34
CA ALA A 35 8.36 7.54 -8.36
C ALA A 35 7.02 7.17 -8.99
N TYR A 36 6.54 8.00 -9.92
CA TYR A 36 5.19 7.91 -10.50
C TYR A 36 5.16 7.68 -12.01
N GLY A 37 6.33 7.72 -12.67
CA GLY A 37 6.43 7.50 -14.11
C GLY A 37 5.94 8.68 -14.96
N ILE A 38 5.96 9.90 -14.41
CA ILE A 38 5.46 11.10 -15.09
C ILE A 38 6.51 11.56 -16.11
N PRO A 39 6.13 11.84 -17.38
CA PRO A 39 7.02 12.48 -18.36
C PRO A 39 7.57 13.79 -17.79
N SER A 40 8.88 13.99 -17.93
CA SER A 40 9.57 15.08 -17.24
C SER A 40 10.82 15.51 -18.00
N LYS A 41 11.36 16.66 -17.64
CA LYS A 41 12.65 17.14 -18.18
C LYS A 41 13.57 17.64 -17.07
N TRP A 42 14.83 17.28 -17.15
CA TRP A 42 15.86 17.95 -16.36
C TRP A 42 16.19 19.29 -17.00
N ILE A 43 15.83 20.38 -16.33
CA ILE A 43 16.03 21.76 -16.81
C ILE A 43 17.13 22.44 -15.98
N ARG A 44 17.79 23.43 -16.57
CA ARG A 44 18.72 24.27 -15.82
C ARG A 44 17.97 25.21 -14.88
N PRO A 45 18.56 25.57 -13.71
CA PRO A 45 17.89 26.44 -12.73
C PRO A 45 17.40 27.78 -13.29
N GLU A 46 18.11 28.35 -14.27
CA GLU A 46 17.71 29.59 -14.95
C GLU A 46 16.42 29.47 -15.76
N ASN A 47 15.99 28.26 -16.11
CA ASN A 47 14.75 28.00 -16.83
C ASN A 47 13.54 27.74 -15.93
N ARG A 48 13.71 27.85 -14.60
CA ARG A 48 12.64 27.58 -13.60
C ARG A 48 11.39 28.39 -13.86
N ASP A 49 11.53 29.72 -13.89
CA ASP A 49 10.39 30.62 -14.05
C ASP A 49 9.66 30.39 -15.38
N LYS A 50 10.40 30.10 -16.45
CA LYS A 50 9.84 29.77 -17.75
C LYS A 50 9.06 28.45 -17.72
N ALA A 51 9.60 27.40 -17.07
CA ALA A 51 8.92 26.13 -16.93
C ALA A 51 7.61 26.27 -16.11
N GLU A 52 7.64 27.00 -14.99
CA GLU A 52 6.47 27.26 -14.17
C GLU A 52 5.41 28.06 -14.94
N MET A 53 5.80 29.05 -15.78
CA MET A 53 4.87 29.78 -16.66
C MET A 53 4.19 28.86 -17.70
N TYR A 54 4.85 27.81 -18.16
CA TYR A 54 4.31 26.83 -19.11
C TYR A 54 3.52 25.71 -18.41
N GLY A 55 3.31 25.82 -17.09
CA GLY A 55 2.51 24.87 -16.31
C GLY A 55 3.27 23.65 -15.79
N TYR A 56 4.60 23.59 -15.97
CA TYR A 56 5.41 22.52 -15.39
C TYR A 56 5.47 22.66 -13.85
N THR A 57 5.44 21.53 -13.16
CA THR A 57 5.76 21.49 -11.72
C THR A 57 7.26 21.25 -11.56
N VAL A 58 7.98 22.23 -10.98
CA VAL A 58 9.45 22.17 -10.85
C VAL A 58 9.85 21.67 -9.48
N ILE A 59 10.67 20.62 -9.43
CA ILE A 59 11.07 19.89 -8.22
C ILE A 59 12.60 19.85 -8.10
N GLU A 60 13.08 20.02 -6.87
CA GLU A 60 14.51 19.90 -6.53
C GLU A 60 14.97 18.43 -6.58
N PRO A 61 16.23 18.14 -6.99
CA PRO A 61 16.76 16.77 -7.11
C PRO A 61 16.63 15.96 -5.83
N LEU A 62 16.86 16.59 -4.67
CA LEU A 62 16.72 15.92 -3.38
C LEU A 62 15.27 15.46 -3.12
N ALA A 63 14.30 16.27 -3.48
CA ALA A 63 12.88 15.92 -3.34
C ALA A 63 12.51 14.75 -4.28
N VAL A 64 13.02 14.71 -5.50
CA VAL A 64 12.87 13.59 -6.44
C VAL A 64 13.40 12.29 -5.82
N MET A 65 14.61 12.33 -5.25
CA MET A 65 15.22 11.18 -4.58
C MET A 65 14.37 10.70 -3.40
N LEU A 66 13.90 11.61 -2.55
CA LEU A 66 13.10 11.27 -1.37
C LEU A 66 11.74 10.70 -1.77
N SER A 67 11.09 11.24 -2.80
CA SER A 67 9.83 10.71 -3.34
C SER A 67 10.01 9.31 -3.88
N HIS A 68 11.04 9.08 -4.71
CA HIS A 68 11.34 7.77 -5.27
C HIS A 68 11.64 6.73 -4.18
N LEU A 69 12.49 7.08 -3.20
CA LEU A 69 12.79 6.20 -2.07
C LEU A 69 11.52 5.87 -1.27
N SER A 70 10.71 6.89 -0.97
CA SER A 70 9.46 6.72 -0.21
C SER A 70 8.49 5.81 -0.93
N GLU A 71 8.26 6.01 -2.23
CA GLU A 71 7.36 5.17 -3.03
C GLU A 71 7.89 3.74 -3.19
N THR A 72 9.20 3.58 -3.37
CA THR A 72 9.83 2.25 -3.42
C THR A 72 9.61 1.49 -2.10
N ILE A 73 9.85 2.15 -0.97
CA ILE A 73 9.60 1.54 0.36
C ILE A 73 8.12 1.17 0.54
N LYS A 74 7.20 2.04 0.14
CA LYS A 74 5.76 1.76 0.26
C LYS A 74 5.34 0.55 -0.58
N ARG A 75 5.75 0.49 -1.84
CA ARG A 75 5.42 -0.61 -2.77
C ARG A 75 5.97 -1.95 -2.31
N HIS A 76 7.15 -1.96 -1.70
CA HIS A 76 7.85 -3.15 -1.24
C HIS A 76 7.78 -3.37 0.27
N SER A 77 6.95 -2.62 0.99
CA SER A 77 6.81 -2.72 2.44
C SER A 77 6.45 -4.13 2.93
N HIS A 78 5.67 -4.86 2.14
CA HIS A 78 5.29 -6.25 2.42
C HIS A 78 6.48 -7.22 2.41
N GLU A 79 7.54 -6.94 1.64
CA GLU A 79 8.76 -7.74 1.59
C GLU A 79 9.65 -7.52 2.83
N LEU A 80 9.52 -6.37 3.48
CA LEU A 80 10.23 -6.03 4.71
C LEU A 80 9.61 -6.67 5.96
N MET A 81 8.39 -7.23 5.85
CA MET A 81 7.69 -7.85 6.97
C MET A 81 8.26 -9.23 7.30
N SER A 82 9.42 -9.25 7.92
CA SER A 82 10.05 -10.46 8.43
C SER A 82 9.40 -10.95 9.72
N ARG A 83 9.62 -12.22 10.08
CA ARG A 83 9.19 -12.77 11.38
C ARG A 83 9.76 -11.97 12.56
N GLN A 84 10.99 -11.48 12.45
CA GLN A 84 11.62 -10.67 13.49
C GLN A 84 10.91 -9.32 13.68
N GLU A 85 10.49 -8.68 12.58
CA GLU A 85 9.67 -7.45 12.65
C GLU A 85 8.31 -7.71 13.32
N VAL A 86 7.66 -8.83 13.01
CA VAL A 86 6.40 -9.20 13.67
C VAL A 86 6.59 -9.37 15.18
N VAL A 87 7.65 -10.07 15.61
CA VAL A 87 7.97 -10.21 17.05
C VAL A 87 8.16 -8.82 17.68
N ARG A 88 8.93 -7.93 17.04
CA ARG A 88 9.17 -6.58 17.54
C ARG A 88 7.90 -5.76 17.64
N LEU A 89 7.00 -5.89 16.66
CA LEU A 89 5.69 -5.22 16.67
C LEU A 89 4.82 -5.72 17.83
N VAL A 90 4.77 -7.03 18.06
CA VAL A 90 4.01 -7.62 19.18
C VAL A 90 4.62 -7.23 20.53
N GLU A 91 5.95 -7.20 20.67
CA GLU A 91 6.60 -6.72 21.90
C GLU A 91 6.29 -5.24 22.18
N ASN A 92 6.14 -4.41 21.14
CA ASN A 92 5.72 -3.03 21.32
C ASN A 92 4.23 -2.94 21.68
N LEU A 93 3.36 -3.74 21.04
CA LEU A 93 1.94 -3.81 21.37
C LEU A 93 1.72 -4.28 22.82
N LYS A 94 2.54 -5.21 23.31
CA LYS A 94 2.46 -5.69 24.69
C LYS A 94 2.68 -4.59 25.74
N LYS A 95 3.31 -3.48 25.39
CA LYS A 95 3.49 -2.33 26.30
C LYS A 95 2.20 -1.52 26.48
N THR A 96 1.31 -1.53 25.48
CA THR A 96 0.05 -0.76 25.48
C THR A 96 -1.17 -1.62 25.72
N ALA A 97 -1.17 -2.87 25.25
CA ALA A 97 -2.25 -3.85 25.37
C ALA A 97 -1.71 -5.22 25.85
N PRO A 98 -1.21 -5.32 27.10
CA PRO A 98 -0.61 -6.54 27.63
C PRO A 98 -1.60 -7.70 27.71
N GLU A 99 -2.82 -7.47 28.17
CA GLU A 99 -3.86 -8.48 28.33
C GLU A 99 -4.20 -9.14 26.99
N LEU A 100 -4.47 -8.35 25.95
CA LEU A 100 -4.72 -8.85 24.60
C LEU A 100 -3.56 -9.72 24.09
N CYS A 101 -2.32 -9.27 24.29
CA CYS A 101 -1.15 -10.04 23.85
C CYS A 101 -0.97 -11.36 24.61
N GLU A 102 -1.28 -11.40 25.91
CA GLU A 102 -1.18 -12.62 26.73
C GLU A 102 -2.22 -13.66 26.33
N GLU A 103 -3.43 -13.23 26.00
CA GLU A 103 -4.49 -14.12 25.52
C GLU A 103 -4.27 -14.59 24.07
N ALA A 104 -3.81 -13.69 23.21
CA ALA A 104 -3.67 -13.97 21.79
C ALA A 104 -2.43 -14.82 21.47
N PHE A 105 -1.28 -14.56 22.09
CA PHE A 105 0.01 -15.14 21.71
C PHE A 105 0.63 -16.05 22.79
N PRO A 106 1.26 -17.14 22.38
CA PRO A 106 1.28 -17.74 21.03
C PRO A 106 0.12 -18.72 20.77
N GLY A 107 -0.82 -18.84 21.74
CA GLY A 107 -1.79 -19.93 21.81
C GLY A 107 -2.81 -19.87 20.67
N VAL A 108 -3.42 -18.73 20.44
CA VAL A 108 -4.48 -18.54 19.42
C VAL A 108 -3.90 -18.02 18.12
N ILE A 109 -3.07 -16.99 18.19
CA ILE A 109 -2.41 -16.39 17.01
C ILE A 109 -0.94 -16.79 16.99
N SER A 110 -0.51 -17.52 15.96
CA SER A 110 0.92 -17.72 15.74
C SER A 110 1.55 -16.49 15.09
N TYR A 111 2.82 -16.21 15.41
CA TYR A 111 3.58 -15.14 14.74
C TYR A 111 3.60 -15.29 13.21
N ASN A 112 3.57 -16.54 12.71
CA ASN A 112 3.53 -16.81 11.28
C ASN A 112 2.19 -16.42 10.65
N LEU A 113 1.08 -16.65 11.35
CA LEU A 113 -0.24 -16.22 10.92
C LEU A 113 -0.33 -14.70 10.88
N LEU A 114 0.10 -14.02 11.95
CA LEU A 114 0.12 -12.55 11.98
C LEU A 114 1.00 -11.99 10.86
N GLN A 115 2.18 -12.57 10.62
CA GLN A 115 3.05 -12.17 9.50
C GLN A 115 2.31 -12.22 8.18
N ARG A 116 1.59 -13.31 7.90
CA ARG A 116 0.81 -13.43 6.66
C ARG A 116 -0.28 -12.36 6.55
N VAL A 117 -1.04 -12.13 7.62
CA VAL A 117 -2.08 -11.09 7.66
C VAL A 117 -1.47 -9.72 7.38
N LEU A 118 -0.41 -9.34 8.10
CA LEU A 118 0.25 -8.05 7.92
C LEU A 118 0.84 -7.88 6.51
N THR A 119 1.45 -8.94 5.97
CA THR A 119 1.99 -8.94 4.61
C THR A 119 0.89 -8.72 3.56
N MET A 120 -0.29 -9.34 3.73
CA MET A 120 -1.42 -9.16 2.82
C MET A 120 -1.96 -7.73 2.88
N LEU A 121 -2.13 -7.16 4.07
CA LEU A 121 -2.56 -5.77 4.24
C LEU A 121 -1.56 -4.79 3.59
N LEU A 122 -0.26 -4.99 3.80
CA LEU A 122 0.78 -4.15 3.21
C LEU A 122 0.85 -4.25 1.69
N ARG A 123 0.57 -5.43 1.10
CA ARG A 123 0.45 -5.59 -0.36
C ARG A 123 -0.67 -4.76 -0.96
N GLU A 124 -1.75 -4.59 -0.20
CA GLU A 124 -2.90 -3.75 -0.57
C GLU A 124 -2.66 -2.27 -0.22
N GLY A 125 -1.49 -1.91 0.31
CA GLY A 125 -1.16 -0.56 0.76
C GLY A 125 -1.88 -0.14 2.04
N ILE A 126 -2.53 -1.06 2.73
CA ILE A 126 -3.27 -0.77 3.97
C ILE A 126 -2.30 -0.57 5.13
N SER A 127 -2.49 0.52 5.86
CA SER A 127 -1.67 0.84 7.03
C SER A 127 -1.89 -0.16 8.17
N ILE A 128 -0.80 -0.71 8.71
CA ILE A 128 -0.77 -1.63 9.85
C ILE A 128 -0.50 -0.93 11.19
N LYS A 129 -0.61 0.40 11.25
CA LYS A 129 -0.32 1.19 12.47
C LYS A 129 -1.27 0.87 13.61
N ASP A 130 -2.52 0.56 13.30
CA ASP A 130 -3.52 0.13 14.27
C ASP A 130 -3.41 -1.39 14.49
N LEU A 131 -2.26 -1.80 15.05
CA LEU A 131 -1.94 -3.20 15.27
C LEU A 131 -2.85 -3.83 16.33
N GLU A 132 -3.33 -3.05 17.30
CA GLU A 132 -4.26 -3.49 18.34
C GLU A 132 -5.55 -4.00 17.71
N THR A 133 -6.24 -3.19 16.91
CA THR A 133 -7.45 -3.59 16.18
C THR A 133 -7.20 -4.81 15.27
N ILE A 134 -6.03 -4.89 14.62
CA ILE A 134 -5.68 -6.04 13.77
C ILE A 134 -5.59 -7.33 14.60
N VAL A 135 -4.86 -7.29 15.72
CA VAL A 135 -4.64 -8.47 16.58
C VAL A 135 -5.95 -8.88 17.26
N GLU A 136 -6.71 -7.93 17.78
CA GLU A 136 -8.03 -8.18 18.40
C GLU A 136 -8.98 -8.87 17.41
N THR A 137 -9.11 -8.33 16.19
CA THR A 137 -9.96 -8.93 15.15
C THR A 137 -9.48 -10.33 14.74
N CYS A 138 -8.17 -10.55 14.64
CA CYS A 138 -7.63 -11.88 14.39
C CYS A 138 -8.00 -12.85 15.53
N PHE A 139 -7.83 -12.41 16.77
CA PHE A 139 -8.12 -13.21 17.97
C PHE A 139 -9.59 -13.61 18.02
N GLU A 140 -10.51 -12.65 17.86
CA GLU A 140 -11.95 -12.90 17.84
C GLU A 140 -12.34 -13.86 16.71
N THR A 141 -11.88 -13.59 15.47
CA THR A 141 -12.21 -14.40 14.29
C THR A 141 -11.77 -15.85 14.45
N ILE A 142 -10.59 -16.08 15.05
CA ILE A 142 -10.05 -17.42 15.27
C ILE A 142 -10.81 -18.12 16.41
N SER A 143 -11.09 -17.41 17.49
CA SER A 143 -11.80 -17.94 18.67
C SER A 143 -13.24 -18.35 18.34
N GLU A 144 -13.93 -17.57 17.50
CA GLU A 144 -15.29 -17.89 17.04
C GLU A 144 -15.36 -19.09 16.09
N ASN A 145 -14.38 -19.23 15.19
CA ASN A 145 -14.38 -20.27 14.15
C ASN A 145 -13.66 -21.57 14.58
N GLY A 146 -12.97 -21.54 15.70
CA GLY A 146 -12.14 -22.66 16.19
C GLY A 146 -10.83 -22.84 15.43
N LEU A 147 -9.89 -23.55 16.02
CA LEU A 147 -8.58 -23.89 15.44
C LEU A 147 -8.62 -25.24 14.70
N PRO A 148 -7.83 -25.41 13.64
CA PRO A 148 -6.92 -24.45 12.98
C PRO A 148 -7.63 -23.62 11.93
N VAL A 149 -7.34 -22.32 11.87
CA VAL A 149 -7.82 -21.44 10.80
C VAL A 149 -7.06 -21.78 9.52
N LYS A 150 -7.74 -22.42 8.58
CA LYS A 150 -7.15 -22.79 7.27
C LYS A 150 -7.15 -21.63 6.27
N ASP A 151 -8.05 -20.68 6.43
CA ASP A 151 -8.32 -19.61 5.47
C ASP A 151 -7.90 -18.24 6.05
N VAL A 152 -6.69 -17.81 5.69
CA VAL A 152 -6.17 -16.49 6.11
C VAL A 152 -6.89 -15.36 5.39
N ASP A 153 -7.46 -15.60 4.21
CA ASP A 153 -8.18 -14.58 3.44
C ASP A 153 -9.42 -14.13 4.19
N GLN A 154 -10.13 -15.05 4.85
CA GLN A 154 -11.28 -14.71 5.70
C GLN A 154 -10.88 -13.82 6.89
N ILE A 155 -9.73 -14.06 7.51
CA ILE A 155 -9.23 -13.22 8.60
C ILE A 155 -8.93 -11.82 8.07
N VAL A 156 -8.22 -11.74 6.94
CA VAL A 156 -7.86 -10.45 6.31
C VAL A 156 -9.10 -9.67 5.91
N GLU A 157 -10.15 -10.34 5.43
CA GLU A 157 -11.45 -9.71 5.12
C GLU A 157 -12.08 -9.06 6.38
N LYS A 158 -12.10 -9.79 7.50
CA LYS A 158 -12.60 -9.26 8.78
C LYS A 158 -11.76 -8.08 9.28
N VAL A 159 -10.42 -8.19 9.19
CA VAL A 159 -9.51 -7.11 9.56
C VAL A 159 -9.73 -5.87 8.69
N ARG A 160 -9.92 -6.04 7.37
CA ARG A 160 -10.28 -4.90 6.48
C ARG A 160 -11.58 -4.23 6.91
N ALA A 161 -12.60 -5.02 7.28
CA ALA A 161 -13.86 -4.49 7.77
C ALA A 161 -13.69 -3.73 9.10
N ALA A 162 -12.85 -4.20 10.01
CA ALA A 162 -12.51 -3.50 11.25
C ALA A 162 -11.76 -2.17 10.96
N LEU A 163 -10.83 -2.20 10.01
CA LEU A 163 -10.02 -1.03 9.58
C LEU A 163 -10.75 -0.06 8.62
N LYS A 164 -12.05 -0.21 8.43
CA LYS A 164 -12.84 0.58 7.46
C LYS A 164 -12.60 2.08 7.51
N ARG A 165 -12.44 2.68 8.72
CA ARG A 165 -12.18 4.11 8.87
C ARG A 165 -10.82 4.51 8.33
N THR A 166 -9.79 3.70 8.58
CA THR A 166 -8.44 3.90 8.08
C THR A 166 -8.42 3.78 6.56
N ILE A 167 -9.04 2.75 6.01
CA ILE A 167 -9.14 2.51 4.56
C ILE A 167 -9.91 3.65 3.89
N THR A 168 -11.06 4.04 4.43
CA THR A 168 -11.85 5.16 3.86
C THR A 168 -11.03 6.45 3.79
N ARG A 169 -10.27 6.78 4.84
CA ARG A 169 -9.41 7.99 4.84
C ARG A 169 -8.33 7.96 3.77
N MET A 170 -7.86 6.79 3.35
CA MET A 170 -6.82 6.67 2.32
C MET A 170 -7.34 7.01 0.92
N TYR A 171 -8.65 6.81 0.68
CA TYR A 171 -9.26 6.93 -0.65
C TYR A 171 -10.32 8.03 -0.76
N CYS A 172 -10.66 8.71 0.35
CA CYS A 172 -11.58 9.83 0.35
C CYS A 172 -10.83 11.16 0.36
N GLU A 173 -11.09 11.99 -0.63
CA GLU A 173 -10.65 13.38 -0.73
C GLU A 173 -11.87 14.29 -0.60
N ASP A 174 -11.86 15.23 0.34
CA ASP A 174 -12.94 16.17 0.61
C ASP A 174 -14.34 15.53 0.73
N GLY A 175 -14.41 14.36 1.35
CA GLY A 175 -15.66 13.62 1.54
C GLY A 175 -16.14 12.84 0.31
N ASN A 176 -15.41 12.88 -0.79
CA ASN A 176 -15.71 12.16 -2.02
C ASN A 176 -14.75 10.98 -2.23
N MET A 177 -15.29 9.88 -2.71
CA MET A 177 -14.52 8.68 -3.10
C MET A 177 -14.77 8.41 -4.59
N LYS A 178 -13.69 8.38 -5.38
CA LYS A 178 -13.74 7.94 -6.78
C LYS A 178 -13.76 6.42 -6.80
N VAL A 179 -14.79 5.82 -7.40
CA VAL A 179 -14.94 4.37 -7.46
C VAL A 179 -15.13 3.91 -8.91
N VAL A 180 -14.64 2.72 -9.21
CA VAL A 180 -14.94 2.00 -10.45
C VAL A 180 -15.92 0.88 -10.09
N THR A 181 -17.04 0.82 -10.80
CA THR A 181 -18.04 -0.21 -10.60
C THR A 181 -18.00 -1.21 -11.77
N ILE A 182 -18.29 -2.48 -11.47
CA ILE A 182 -18.45 -3.52 -12.47
C ILE A 182 -19.87 -3.44 -13.01
N ASP A 183 -20.06 -3.73 -14.32
CA ASP A 183 -21.39 -3.83 -14.92
C ASP A 183 -22.23 -4.91 -14.21
N ALA A 184 -23.49 -4.58 -13.93
CA ALA A 184 -24.39 -5.44 -13.14
C ALA A 184 -24.66 -6.83 -13.77
N ALA A 185 -24.54 -6.98 -15.11
CA ALA A 185 -24.67 -8.27 -15.75
C ALA A 185 -23.42 -9.12 -15.56
N LEU A 186 -22.24 -8.48 -15.66
CA LEU A 186 -20.95 -9.14 -15.41
C LEU A 186 -20.84 -9.56 -13.93
N GLU A 187 -21.22 -8.69 -12.99
CA GLU A 187 -21.24 -9.01 -11.56
C GLU A 187 -22.10 -10.24 -11.26
N ARG A 188 -23.33 -10.30 -11.82
CA ARG A 188 -24.20 -11.48 -11.67
C ARG A 188 -23.58 -12.75 -12.25
N THR A 189 -22.93 -12.65 -13.39
CA THR A 189 -22.23 -13.79 -14.01
C THR A 189 -21.13 -14.30 -13.11
N MET A 190 -20.31 -13.40 -12.56
CA MET A 190 -19.23 -13.75 -11.62
C MET A 190 -19.78 -14.41 -10.34
N VAL A 191 -20.80 -13.80 -9.73
CA VAL A 191 -21.44 -14.35 -8.51
C VAL A 191 -22.03 -15.74 -8.74
N ASN A 192 -22.72 -15.94 -9.88
CA ASN A 192 -23.30 -17.24 -10.24
C ASN A 192 -22.24 -18.31 -10.56
N SER A 193 -21.03 -17.89 -10.95
CA SER A 193 -19.90 -18.78 -11.25
C SER A 193 -19.04 -19.07 -10.02
N LEU A 194 -19.34 -18.48 -8.85
CA LEU A 194 -18.62 -18.75 -7.62
C LEU A 194 -18.98 -20.14 -7.09
N SER A 195 -17.95 -20.97 -6.95
CA SER A 195 -18.06 -22.31 -6.36
C SER A 195 -17.10 -22.46 -5.17
N ARG A 196 -17.52 -23.24 -4.18
CA ARG A 196 -16.71 -23.49 -2.98
C ARG A 196 -15.98 -24.82 -3.12
N GLY A 197 -14.66 -24.78 -3.14
CA GLY A 197 -13.79 -25.96 -3.12
C GLY A 197 -13.15 -26.20 -1.75
N GLU A 198 -12.32 -27.24 -1.66
CA GLU A 198 -11.59 -27.57 -0.42
C GLU A 198 -10.60 -26.48 0.01
N ASN A 199 -10.08 -25.69 -0.92
CA ASN A 199 -9.07 -24.65 -0.68
C ASN A 199 -9.65 -23.22 -0.72
N GLY A 200 -10.97 -23.03 -0.70
CA GLY A 200 -11.61 -21.72 -0.72
C GLY A 200 -12.61 -21.55 -1.88
N MET A 201 -13.00 -20.29 -2.15
CA MET A 201 -13.89 -19.93 -3.25
C MET A 201 -13.10 -19.83 -4.55
N TYR A 202 -13.66 -20.33 -5.66
CA TYR A 202 -13.09 -20.18 -7.00
C TYR A 202 -14.18 -19.86 -8.03
N LEU A 203 -13.79 -19.25 -9.14
CA LEU A 203 -14.67 -19.02 -10.28
C LEU A 203 -14.68 -20.26 -11.17
N ALA A 204 -15.86 -20.89 -11.31
CA ALA A 204 -16.11 -21.96 -12.27
C ALA A 204 -16.68 -21.35 -13.55
N LEU A 205 -15.80 -20.89 -14.45
CA LEU A 205 -16.14 -20.34 -15.76
C LEU A 205 -16.27 -21.44 -16.79
#